data_d7dc141b3180aa894f9559f6bfcd3c9d
#
_entry.id   d7dc141b3180aa894f9559f6bfcd3c9d
#
_cell.length_a   1.000
_cell.length_b   1.000
_cell.length_c   1.000
_cell.angle_alpha   90.00
_cell.angle_beta   90.00
_cell.angle_gamma   90.00
#
_symmetry.space_group_name_H-M   'P 1'
#
loop_
_entity.id
_entity.type
_entity.pdbx_description
1 polymer ?
#
loop_
_entity_poly.entity_id
_entity_poly.type
_entity_poly.pdbx_seq_one_letter_code
_entity_poly.pdbx_strand_id
1 'polypeptide(L)'
;MIKQYWTGVKIMPNILIVEDDININNLLCEVLRKAGYTCEQAFSGTEAKLLLDIKEKAYTLVLLDLMLPGASGEEVLKEIRKQGRLPVIVLTAKDSIDDKIGVLTDGADDYITKPFEIREVLARIQVQLRHIEAETKSEAEAETEAETEVKAKAGIQEGQGNGRLEFREM
;
A
#
# COMPACT_ATOMS: atom_id res chain seq x y z
N MET A 1 -0.47 10.07 -5.58
CA MET A 1 -1.28 8.82 -5.59
C MET A 1 -2.65 8.95 -4.89
N ILE A 2 -2.85 9.92 -4.04
CA ILE A 2 -4.10 10.13 -3.24
C ILE A 2 -5.25 10.73 -4.08
N LYS A 3 -4.98 11.35 -5.23
CA LYS A 3 -6.02 12.00 -6.07
C LYS A 3 -6.96 11.04 -6.81
N GLN A 4 -6.69 9.73 -6.81
CA GLN A 4 -7.51 8.77 -7.56
C GLN A 4 -8.79 8.31 -6.84
N TYR A 5 -8.88 8.48 -5.52
CA TYR A 5 -10.07 8.10 -4.74
C TYR A 5 -11.20 9.15 -4.78
N TRP A 6 -10.93 10.35 -5.28
CA TRP A 6 -11.90 11.47 -5.25
C TRP A 6 -12.85 11.56 -6.45
N THR A 7 -12.62 10.75 -7.49
CA THR A 7 -13.42 10.82 -8.73
C THR A 7 -14.61 9.85 -8.76
N GLY A 8 -14.90 9.12 -7.66
CA GLY A 8 -15.98 8.13 -7.63
C GLY A 8 -15.70 6.85 -8.43
N VAL A 9 -14.55 6.74 -9.05
CA VAL A 9 -14.09 5.51 -9.72
C VAL A 9 -13.50 4.60 -8.65
N LYS A 10 -14.16 3.48 -8.37
CA LYS A 10 -13.64 2.42 -7.50
C LYS A 10 -12.45 1.77 -8.20
N ILE A 11 -11.24 2.23 -7.86
CA ILE A 11 -10.03 1.59 -8.36
C ILE A 11 -9.90 0.24 -7.67
N MET A 12 -9.87 -0.81 -8.49
CA MET A 12 -9.70 -2.18 -7.99
C MET A 12 -8.26 -2.33 -7.47
N PRO A 13 -8.06 -2.86 -6.25
CA PRO A 13 -6.73 -3.12 -5.75
C PRO A 13 -5.96 -4.03 -6.69
N ASN A 14 -4.71 -3.67 -7.01
CA ASN A 14 -3.81 -4.44 -7.87
C ASN A 14 -2.78 -5.17 -7.02
N ILE A 15 -2.78 -6.50 -7.09
CA ILE A 15 -1.95 -7.36 -6.24
C ILE A 15 -0.86 -8.00 -7.09
N LEU A 16 0.40 -7.80 -6.69
CA LEU A 16 1.54 -8.51 -7.26
C LEU A 16 1.71 -9.85 -6.54
N ILE A 17 1.69 -10.95 -7.28
CA ILE A 17 1.94 -12.30 -6.79
C ILE A 17 3.35 -12.70 -7.20
N VAL A 18 4.21 -12.99 -6.23
CA VAL A 18 5.60 -13.42 -6.45
C VAL A 18 5.75 -14.85 -5.91
N GLU A 19 5.66 -15.84 -6.80
CA GLU A 19 5.63 -17.25 -6.49
C GLU A 19 6.14 -18.02 -7.71
N ASP A 20 7.15 -18.85 -7.54
CA ASP A 20 7.77 -19.61 -8.64
C ASP A 20 6.98 -20.88 -9.02
N ASP A 21 6.21 -21.45 -8.10
CA ASP A 21 5.30 -22.55 -8.43
C ASP A 21 4.14 -22.03 -9.29
N ILE A 22 4.13 -22.46 -10.54
CA ILE A 22 3.15 -22.04 -11.55
C ILE A 22 1.71 -22.36 -11.11
N ASN A 23 1.49 -23.50 -10.48
CA ASN A 23 0.15 -23.92 -10.05
C ASN A 23 -0.35 -23.06 -8.91
N ILE A 24 0.48 -22.77 -7.92
CA ILE A 24 0.15 -21.91 -6.79
C ILE A 24 -0.08 -20.48 -7.28
N ASN A 25 0.79 -19.95 -8.10
CA ASN A 25 0.68 -18.60 -8.64
C ASN A 25 -0.61 -18.41 -9.46
N ASN A 26 -0.91 -19.35 -10.36
CA ASN A 26 -2.14 -19.32 -11.15
C ASN A 26 -3.39 -19.46 -10.29
N LEU A 27 -3.39 -20.34 -9.28
CA LEU A 27 -4.49 -20.51 -8.35
C LEU A 27 -4.77 -19.21 -7.59
N LEU A 28 -3.74 -18.57 -7.05
CA LEU A 28 -3.87 -17.29 -6.35
C LEU A 28 -4.42 -16.21 -7.28
N CYS A 29 -3.90 -16.10 -8.49
CA CYS A 29 -4.35 -15.13 -9.48
C CYS A 29 -5.85 -15.33 -9.84
N GLU A 30 -6.28 -16.57 -10.05
CA GLU A 30 -7.67 -16.89 -10.35
C GLU A 30 -8.61 -16.52 -9.20
N VAL A 31 -8.25 -16.91 -7.99
CA VAL A 31 -9.07 -16.64 -6.79
C VAL A 31 -9.16 -15.14 -6.50
N LEU A 32 -8.06 -14.42 -6.62
CA LEU A 32 -8.05 -12.97 -6.40
C LEU A 32 -8.89 -12.23 -7.44
N ARG A 33 -8.83 -12.62 -8.70
CA ARG A 33 -9.70 -12.06 -9.75
C ARG A 33 -11.17 -12.32 -9.49
N LYS A 34 -11.54 -13.52 -9.05
CA LYS A 34 -12.92 -13.85 -8.64
C LYS A 34 -13.38 -13.03 -7.45
N ALA A 35 -12.47 -12.67 -6.54
CA ALA A 35 -12.75 -11.80 -5.40
C ALA A 35 -12.82 -10.30 -5.76
N GLY A 36 -12.58 -9.94 -7.02
CA GLY A 36 -12.70 -8.58 -7.53
C GLY A 36 -11.39 -7.78 -7.50
N TYR A 37 -10.24 -8.42 -7.34
CA TYR A 37 -8.92 -7.78 -7.44
C TYR A 37 -8.35 -7.90 -8.85
N THR A 38 -7.43 -7.00 -9.20
CA THR A 38 -6.53 -7.20 -10.34
C THR A 38 -5.23 -7.82 -9.85
N CYS A 39 -4.59 -8.62 -10.70
CA CYS A 39 -3.37 -9.36 -10.33
C CYS A 39 -2.34 -9.27 -11.43
N GLU A 40 -1.09 -9.16 -11.03
CA GLU A 40 0.08 -9.40 -11.86
C GLU A 40 0.92 -10.50 -11.25
N GLN A 41 1.54 -11.33 -12.09
CA GLN A 41 2.27 -12.52 -11.69
C GLN A 41 3.75 -12.35 -11.98
N ALA A 42 4.60 -12.64 -11.00
CA ALA A 42 6.03 -12.81 -11.13
C ALA A 42 6.42 -14.22 -10.67
N PHE A 43 7.27 -14.89 -11.43
CA PHE A 43 7.69 -16.28 -11.19
C PHE A 43 9.13 -16.38 -10.68
N SER A 44 9.76 -15.23 -10.42
CA SER A 44 11.08 -15.14 -9.82
C SER A 44 11.25 -13.83 -9.05
N GLY A 45 12.21 -13.78 -8.15
CA GLY A 45 12.55 -12.54 -7.45
C GLY A 45 13.10 -11.46 -8.39
N THR A 46 13.86 -11.88 -9.41
CA THR A 46 14.37 -10.95 -10.43
C THR A 46 13.24 -10.30 -11.23
N GLU A 47 12.26 -11.09 -11.67
CA GLU A 47 11.08 -10.59 -12.37
C GLU A 47 10.27 -9.63 -11.48
N ALA A 48 10.08 -9.99 -10.22
CA ALA A 48 9.38 -9.13 -9.25
C ALA A 48 10.07 -7.76 -9.12
N LYS A 49 11.38 -7.73 -9.00
CA LYS A 49 12.14 -6.46 -8.92
C LYS A 49 11.97 -5.62 -10.18
N LEU A 50 12.00 -6.22 -11.36
CA LEU A 50 11.75 -5.51 -12.62
C LEU A 50 10.34 -4.92 -12.69
N LEU A 51 9.32 -5.67 -12.25
CA LEU A 51 7.94 -5.18 -12.22
C LEU A 51 7.75 -4.03 -11.21
N LEU A 52 8.40 -4.12 -10.05
CA LEU A 52 8.36 -3.06 -9.02
C LEU A 52 9.03 -1.76 -9.49
N ASP A 53 10.01 -1.83 -10.38
CA ASP A 53 10.70 -0.66 -10.93
C ASP A 53 9.88 0.09 -11.99
N ILE A 54 8.82 -0.52 -12.52
CA ILE A 54 7.95 0.14 -13.51
C ILE A 54 7.02 1.11 -12.79
N LYS A 55 7.29 2.41 -12.92
CA LYS A 55 6.57 3.48 -12.19
C LYS A 55 5.09 3.59 -12.51
N GLU A 56 4.68 3.17 -13.71
CA GLU A 56 3.27 3.17 -14.12
C GLU A 56 2.45 2.06 -13.45
N LYS A 57 3.12 1.04 -12.92
CA LYS A 57 2.46 -0.07 -12.22
C LYS A 57 2.33 0.27 -10.75
N ALA A 58 1.11 0.63 -10.35
CA ALA A 58 0.78 0.84 -8.96
C ALA A 58 0.24 -0.46 -8.35
N TYR A 59 1.02 -1.10 -7.51
CA TYR A 59 0.55 -2.23 -6.70
C TYR A 59 0.00 -1.73 -5.37
N THR A 60 -1.06 -2.38 -4.91
CA THR A 60 -1.70 -2.07 -3.62
C THR A 60 -1.22 -3.02 -2.51
N LEU A 61 -0.78 -4.21 -2.90
CA LEU A 61 -0.30 -5.26 -2.01
C LEU A 61 0.58 -6.25 -2.77
N VAL A 62 1.53 -6.88 -2.09
CA VAL A 62 2.36 -7.95 -2.62
C VAL A 62 2.14 -9.22 -1.81
N LEU A 63 1.89 -10.35 -2.50
CA LEU A 63 2.04 -11.70 -1.95
C LEU A 63 3.41 -12.22 -2.36
N LEU A 64 4.23 -12.59 -1.41
CA LEU A 64 5.65 -12.89 -1.63
C LEU A 64 6.07 -14.23 -1.04
N ASP A 65 6.54 -15.16 -1.85
CA ASP A 65 7.30 -16.30 -1.36
C ASP A 65 8.76 -15.91 -1.11
N LEU A 66 9.37 -16.44 -0.07
CA LEU A 66 10.78 -16.20 0.24
C LEU A 66 11.72 -17.09 -0.56
N MET A 67 11.27 -18.29 -0.90
CA MET A 67 12.07 -19.30 -1.63
C MET A 67 11.86 -19.14 -3.13
N LEU A 68 12.58 -18.21 -3.73
CA LEU A 68 12.47 -17.86 -5.15
C LEU A 68 13.77 -18.12 -5.91
N PRO A 69 13.71 -18.45 -7.21
CA PRO A 69 14.87 -18.41 -8.09
C PRO A 69 15.27 -16.96 -8.40
N GLY A 70 16.55 -16.76 -8.71
CA GLY A 70 17.11 -15.42 -8.95
C GLY A 70 17.31 -14.66 -7.64
N ALA A 71 16.78 -13.46 -7.53
CA ALA A 71 16.77 -12.71 -6.27
C ALA A 71 15.90 -13.41 -5.23
N SER A 72 16.35 -13.50 -3.99
CA SER A 72 15.57 -14.11 -2.90
C SER A 72 14.37 -13.26 -2.51
N GLY A 73 13.39 -13.86 -1.85
CA GLY A 73 12.23 -13.12 -1.33
C GLY A 73 12.62 -12.05 -0.33
N GLU A 74 13.63 -12.31 0.49
CA GLU A 74 14.19 -11.33 1.42
C GLU A 74 14.79 -10.12 0.69
N GLU A 75 15.47 -10.35 -0.44
CA GLU A 75 15.99 -9.25 -1.28
C GLU A 75 14.85 -8.44 -1.92
N VAL A 76 13.80 -9.11 -2.38
CA VAL A 76 12.60 -8.45 -2.91
C VAL A 76 11.92 -7.60 -1.83
N LEU A 77 11.76 -8.13 -0.62
CA LEU A 77 11.19 -7.40 0.51
C LEU A 77 11.99 -6.13 0.84
N LYS A 78 13.32 -6.23 0.88
CA LYS A 78 14.21 -5.09 1.10
C LYS A 78 14.04 -4.03 0.01
N GLU A 79 13.91 -4.44 -1.25
CA GLU A 79 13.70 -3.52 -2.37
C GLU A 79 12.35 -2.79 -2.24
N ILE A 80 11.28 -3.50 -1.88
CA ILE A 80 9.97 -2.90 -1.63
C ILE A 80 10.08 -1.85 -0.51
N ARG A 81 10.77 -2.14 0.58
CA ARG A 81 10.92 -1.22 1.71
C ARG A 81 11.72 0.03 1.41
N LYS A 82 12.67 -0.04 0.46
CA LYS A 82 13.37 1.16 -0.04
C LYS A 82 12.44 2.09 -0.82
N GLN A 83 11.43 1.55 -1.49
CA GLN A 83 10.50 2.32 -2.31
C GLN A 83 9.30 2.87 -1.54
N GLY A 84 9.01 2.37 -0.34
CA GLY A 84 7.93 2.86 0.51
C GLY A 84 7.23 1.80 1.35
N ARG A 85 5.98 2.06 1.72
CA ARG A 85 5.16 1.24 2.62
C ARG A 85 4.17 0.32 1.91
N LEU A 86 4.51 -0.18 0.74
CA LEU A 86 3.66 -1.16 0.06
C LEU A 86 3.46 -2.40 0.94
N PRO A 87 2.21 -2.78 1.30
CA PRO A 87 1.96 -3.95 2.14
C PRO A 87 2.45 -5.24 1.52
N VAL A 88 3.13 -6.06 2.32
CA VAL A 88 3.66 -7.36 1.91
C VAL A 88 3.16 -8.44 2.86
N ILE A 89 2.48 -9.45 2.30
CA ILE A 89 2.14 -10.69 2.98
C ILE A 89 3.08 -11.78 2.47
N VAL A 90 3.88 -12.36 3.34
CA VAL A 90 4.78 -13.45 3.00
C VAL A 90 4.06 -14.79 3.05
N LEU A 91 4.17 -15.56 1.96
CA LEU A 91 3.65 -16.93 1.82
C LEU A 91 4.84 -17.88 1.67
N THR A 92 5.16 -18.69 2.67
CA THR A 92 6.35 -19.55 2.58
C THR A 92 6.22 -20.84 3.39
N ALA A 93 6.99 -21.86 2.99
CA ALA A 93 7.09 -23.11 3.73
C ALA A 93 7.95 -23.01 5.01
N LYS A 94 8.71 -21.95 5.19
CA LYS A 94 9.46 -21.68 6.43
C LYS A 94 8.47 -21.41 7.56
N ASP A 95 8.41 -22.25 8.57
CA ASP A 95 7.40 -22.17 9.64
C ASP A 95 7.99 -22.07 11.05
N SER A 96 9.33 -22.02 11.19
CA SER A 96 9.95 -21.80 12.49
C SER A 96 9.59 -20.44 13.06
N ILE A 97 9.54 -20.33 14.39
CA ILE A 97 9.27 -19.05 15.07
C ILE A 97 10.34 -18.02 14.70
N ASP A 98 11.60 -18.45 14.62
CA ASP A 98 12.72 -17.56 14.29
C ASP A 98 12.61 -17.02 12.86
N ASP A 99 12.21 -17.85 11.89
CA ASP A 99 11.94 -17.41 10.52
C ASP A 99 10.82 -16.37 10.48
N LYS A 100 9.70 -16.61 11.19
CA LYS A 100 8.56 -15.68 11.25
C LYS A 100 8.96 -14.34 11.87
N ILE A 101 9.69 -14.36 12.99
CA ILE A 101 10.18 -13.15 13.65
C ILE A 101 11.14 -12.41 12.72
N GLY A 102 12.06 -13.10 12.05
CA GLY A 102 12.99 -12.51 11.10
C GLY A 102 12.28 -11.76 9.98
N VAL A 103 11.32 -12.40 9.34
CA VAL A 103 10.56 -11.81 8.22
C VAL A 103 9.74 -10.59 8.63
N LEU A 104 9.08 -10.65 9.79
CA LEU A 104 8.32 -9.52 10.31
C LEU A 104 9.26 -8.37 10.74
N THR A 105 10.42 -8.69 11.30
CA THR A 105 11.46 -7.69 11.64
C THR A 105 12.04 -7.05 10.39
N ASP A 106 12.18 -7.80 9.30
CA ASP A 106 12.66 -7.28 8.01
C ASP A 106 11.60 -6.43 7.27
N GLY A 107 10.41 -6.31 7.83
CA GLY A 107 9.38 -5.37 7.40
C GLY A 107 8.19 -5.95 6.65
N ALA A 108 7.96 -7.28 6.69
CA ALA A 108 6.70 -7.86 6.22
C ALA A 108 5.55 -7.45 7.14
N ASP A 109 4.38 -7.22 6.56
CA ASP A 109 3.18 -6.82 7.30
C ASP A 109 2.42 -8.03 7.87
N ASP A 110 2.54 -9.18 7.22
CA ASP A 110 1.93 -10.43 7.67
C ASP A 110 2.70 -11.64 7.12
N TYR A 111 2.40 -12.81 7.67
CA TYR A 111 3.08 -14.07 7.37
C TYR A 111 2.08 -15.21 7.32
N ILE A 112 2.08 -15.99 6.25
CA ILE A 112 1.25 -17.19 6.09
C ILE A 112 2.14 -18.38 5.77
N THR A 113 2.01 -19.46 6.55
CA THR A 113 2.77 -20.71 6.34
C THR A 113 2.10 -21.57 5.28
N LYS A 114 2.88 -22.14 4.36
CA LYS A 114 2.43 -23.19 3.42
C LYS A 114 2.41 -24.55 4.14
N PRO A 115 1.42 -25.42 3.86
CA PRO A 115 0.26 -25.20 3.00
C PRO A 115 -0.76 -24.24 3.66
N PHE A 116 -1.43 -23.41 2.85
CA PHE A 116 -2.39 -22.42 3.32
C PHE A 116 -3.81 -22.67 2.79
N GLU A 117 -4.78 -22.16 3.52
CA GLU A 117 -6.16 -22.12 3.06
C GLU A 117 -6.41 -20.83 2.28
N ILE A 118 -7.07 -20.93 1.12
CA ILE A 118 -7.40 -19.77 0.28
C ILE A 118 -8.20 -18.71 1.04
N ARG A 119 -9.12 -19.14 1.91
CA ARG A 119 -9.91 -18.22 2.74
C ARG A 119 -9.05 -17.43 3.72
N GLU A 120 -7.97 -18.02 4.23
CA GLU A 120 -7.02 -17.33 5.08
C GLU A 120 -6.29 -16.23 4.31
N VAL A 121 -5.79 -16.55 3.11
CA VAL A 121 -5.12 -15.56 2.26
C VAL A 121 -6.03 -14.38 1.96
N LEU A 122 -7.26 -14.63 1.53
CA LEU A 122 -8.24 -13.58 1.24
C LEU A 122 -8.57 -12.72 2.48
N ALA A 123 -8.73 -13.33 3.63
CA ALA A 123 -9.03 -12.63 4.88
C ALA A 123 -7.87 -11.70 5.29
N ARG A 124 -6.63 -12.15 5.19
CA ARG A 124 -5.44 -11.34 5.50
C ARG A 124 -5.23 -10.20 4.52
N ILE A 125 -5.49 -10.42 3.22
CA ILE A 125 -5.50 -9.35 2.22
C ILE A 125 -6.52 -8.27 2.60
N GLN A 126 -7.73 -8.65 2.96
CA GLN A 126 -8.77 -7.69 3.37
C GLN A 126 -8.36 -6.87 4.60
N VAL A 127 -7.68 -7.49 5.56
CA VAL A 127 -7.16 -6.78 6.74
C VAL A 127 -6.14 -5.73 6.34
N GLN A 128 -5.18 -6.08 5.49
CA GLN A 128 -4.15 -5.15 5.02
C GLN A 128 -4.75 -3.99 4.21
N LEU A 129 -5.70 -4.27 3.33
CA LEU A 129 -6.35 -3.23 2.52
C LEU A 129 -7.19 -2.27 3.38
N ARG A 130 -7.82 -2.74 4.45
CA ARG A 130 -8.53 -1.86 5.40
C ARG A 130 -7.58 -0.93 6.17
N HIS A 131 -6.39 -1.39 6.52
CA HIS A 131 -5.38 -0.55 7.18
C HIS A 131 -4.97 0.61 6.27
N ILE A 132 -4.74 0.35 4.98
CA ILE A 132 -4.41 1.39 3.99
C ILE A 132 -5.54 2.43 3.89
N GLU A 133 -6.78 1.99 3.80
CA GLU A 133 -7.93 2.90 3.72
C GLU A 133 -8.05 3.78 4.96
N ALA A 134 -7.78 3.23 6.14
CA ALA A 134 -7.82 3.97 7.40
C ALA A 134 -6.70 5.02 7.48
N GLU A 135 -5.48 4.66 7.10
CA GLU A 135 -4.33 5.57 7.06
C GLU A 135 -4.58 6.72 6.07
N THR A 136 -5.07 6.40 4.86
CA THR A 136 -5.37 7.41 3.83
C THR A 136 -6.46 8.38 4.28
N LYS A 137 -7.49 7.92 4.99
CA LYS A 137 -8.53 8.80 5.55
C LYS A 137 -7.98 9.72 6.63
N SER A 138 -7.17 9.21 7.53
CA SER A 138 -6.53 9.99 8.60
C SER A 138 -5.62 11.09 8.05
N GLU A 139 -4.83 10.78 7.02
CA GLU A 139 -3.97 11.77 6.36
C GLU A 139 -4.78 12.86 5.65
N ALA A 140 -5.86 12.50 4.94
CA ALA A 140 -6.73 13.43 4.25
C ALA A 140 -7.48 14.38 5.23
N GLU A 141 -7.91 13.86 6.38
CA GLU A 141 -8.55 14.65 7.44
C GLU A 141 -7.55 15.63 8.06
N ALA A 142 -6.32 15.21 8.34
CA ALA A 142 -5.26 16.06 8.87
C ALA A 142 -4.86 17.19 7.91
N GLU A 143 -4.76 16.92 6.60
CA GLU A 143 -4.49 17.94 5.58
C GLU A 143 -5.62 18.97 5.49
N THR A 144 -6.88 18.54 5.58
CA THR A 144 -8.05 19.42 5.55
C THR A 144 -8.09 20.35 6.77
N GLU A 145 -7.77 19.84 7.96
CA GLU A 145 -7.69 20.65 9.18
C GLU A 145 -6.56 21.67 9.10
N ALA A 146 -5.38 21.28 8.60
CA ALA A 146 -4.24 22.18 8.42
C ALA A 146 -4.54 23.31 7.42
N GLU A 147 -5.19 23.02 6.30
CA GLU A 147 -5.62 24.03 5.32
C GLU A 147 -6.65 25.00 5.90
N THR A 148 -7.56 24.49 6.73
CA THR A 148 -8.59 25.31 7.39
C THR A 148 -7.96 26.26 8.40
N GLU A 149 -6.99 25.80 9.19
CA GLU A 149 -6.25 26.65 10.13
C GLU A 149 -5.44 27.75 9.42
N VAL A 150 -4.78 27.41 8.31
CA VAL A 150 -4.02 28.41 7.52
C VAL A 150 -4.94 29.48 6.96
N LYS A 151 -6.11 29.11 6.43
CA LYS A 151 -7.11 30.06 5.92
C LYS A 151 -7.70 30.93 7.02
N ALA A 152 -7.97 30.38 8.21
CA ALA A 152 -8.44 31.13 9.36
C ALA A 152 -7.41 32.15 9.86
N LYS A 153 -6.14 31.79 9.90
CA LYS A 153 -5.04 32.71 10.28
C LYS A 153 -4.80 33.80 9.23
N ALA A 154 -4.95 33.49 7.94
CA ALA A 154 -4.86 34.51 6.86
C ALA A 154 -6.03 35.47 6.87
N GLY A 155 -7.25 35.03 7.18
CA GLY A 155 -8.44 35.88 7.27
C GLY A 155 -8.41 36.89 8.44
N ILE A 156 -7.64 36.66 9.48
CA ILE A 156 -7.47 37.56 10.62
C ILE A 156 -6.54 38.75 10.29
N GLN A 157 -5.66 38.61 9.30
CA GLN A 157 -4.74 39.69 8.90
C GLN A 157 -5.37 40.76 7.99
N GLU A 158 -6.46 40.45 7.31
CA GLU A 158 -7.16 41.42 6.45
C GLU A 158 -8.15 42.32 7.20
N GLY A 159 -8.40 42.07 8.47
CA GLY A 159 -9.38 42.83 9.30
C GLY A 159 -8.83 44.03 10.07
N GLN A 160 -7.55 44.37 9.98
CA GLN A 160 -6.96 45.48 10.76
C GLN A 160 -6.36 46.61 9.90
N GLY A 161 -7.01 46.96 8.83
CA GLY A 161 -6.54 48.08 7.99
C GLY A 161 -7.63 48.82 7.28
N ASN A 162 -8.55 49.41 8.01
CA ASN A 162 -9.25 50.63 7.51
C ASN A 162 -10.13 51.26 8.59
N GLY A 163 -9.72 52.39 9.04
CA GLY A 163 -10.53 53.19 9.95
C GLY A 163 -9.88 54.49 10.33
N ARG A 164 -9.64 55.39 9.38
CA ARG A 164 -9.58 56.83 9.71
C ARG A 164 -9.84 57.65 8.45
N LEU A 165 -11.11 57.98 8.23
CA LEU A 165 -11.50 59.09 7.40
C LEU A 165 -11.63 60.31 8.35
N GLU A 166 -10.67 61.24 8.28
CA GLU A 166 -10.85 62.56 8.84
C GLU A 166 -11.66 63.37 7.86
N PHE A 167 -12.86 63.72 8.28
CA PHE A 167 -13.63 64.88 7.71
C PHE A 167 -13.03 66.13 8.23
N ARG A 168 -12.58 67.01 7.36
CA ARG A 168 -12.32 68.41 7.64
C ARG A 168 -13.37 69.24 6.92
N GLU A 169 -14.24 69.80 7.71
CA GLU A 169 -15.16 70.83 7.23
C GLU A 169 -14.42 72.18 7.03
N MET A 170 -14.76 72.83 5.94
CA MET A 170 -14.86 74.25 5.85
C MET A 170 -16.15 74.63 5.18
#